data_ea9cd3622f1687943684fac7ded9d210
#
_entry.id   ea9cd3622f1687943684fac7ded9d210
#
_cell.length_a   1.000
_cell.length_b   1.000
_cell.length_c   1.000
_cell.angle_alpha   90.00
_cell.angle_beta   90.00
_cell.angle_gamma   90.00
#
_symmetry.space_group_name_H-M   'P 1'
#
loop_
_entity.id
_entity.type
_entity.pdbx_description
1 polymer ?
#
loop_
_entity_poly.entity_id
_entity_poly.type
_entity_poly.pdbx_seq_one_letter_code
_entity_poly.pdbx_strand_id
1 'polypeptide(L)'
;KVIEEVGAGATVDIEGVLYVLHNSNNGGASHAFISEVAKTAVAGKNIVISDYVTYNGKKYPVTEMRGNIFSGTAIKSVKLPSTLTEISNSAFRETPITEIVIPASVKIVQGSTYYGCKNLTKVVFENDVMDEVHGCFQKCINLKNVKFPRRVGLMSYDMFEGCVNLTEVMLPENLSEIYSSMF
;
A
#
# COMPACT_ATOMS: atom_id res chain seq x y z
N LYS A 1 6.42 13.77 16.92
CA LYS A 1 7.08 13.52 18.22
C LYS A 1 8.13 12.43 18.03
N VAL A 2 9.37 12.70 18.45
CA VAL A 2 10.43 11.65 18.52
C VAL A 2 10.12 10.75 19.71
N ILE A 3 10.06 9.44 19.49
CA ILE A 3 9.73 8.45 20.53
C ILE A 3 11.01 7.79 21.05
N GLU A 4 11.94 7.46 20.16
CA GLU A 4 13.17 6.74 20.50
C GLU A 4 14.27 7.03 19.47
N GLU A 5 15.52 7.09 19.93
CA GLU A 5 16.70 7.07 19.09
C GLU A 5 17.42 5.74 19.31
N VAL A 6 17.43 4.87 18.28
CA VAL A 6 18.07 3.56 18.35
C VAL A 6 19.15 3.45 17.28
N GLY A 7 20.39 3.44 17.68
CA GLY A 7 21.53 3.20 16.79
C GLY A 7 21.59 4.15 15.59
N ALA A 8 21.46 3.61 14.39
CA ALA A 8 21.53 4.37 13.14
C ALA A 8 20.21 5.08 12.73
N GLY A 9 19.14 5.02 13.55
CA GLY A 9 17.83 5.57 13.20
C GLY A 9 17.06 6.15 14.38
N ALA A 10 16.09 7.00 14.10
CA ALA A 10 15.13 7.53 15.07
C ALA A 10 13.72 7.04 14.72
N THR A 11 12.87 6.86 15.73
CA THR A 11 11.44 6.62 15.55
C THR A 11 10.67 7.91 15.74
N VAL A 12 9.86 8.28 14.76
CA VAL A 12 9.07 9.52 14.75
C VAL A 12 7.59 9.17 14.64
N ASP A 13 6.77 9.67 15.58
CA ASP A 13 5.31 9.57 15.52
C ASP A 13 4.74 10.83 14.86
N ILE A 14 3.97 10.62 13.80
CA ILE A 14 3.18 11.67 13.14
C ILE A 14 1.73 11.20 13.13
N GLU A 15 0.91 11.79 14.00
CA GLU A 15 -0.54 11.53 14.09
C GLU A 15 -0.92 10.04 14.27
N GLY A 16 -0.11 9.27 14.97
CA GLY A 16 -0.33 7.86 15.25
C GLY A 16 0.24 6.93 14.17
N VAL A 17 0.98 7.46 13.21
CA VAL A 17 1.79 6.69 12.26
C VAL A 17 3.25 6.79 12.68
N LEU A 18 3.88 5.67 12.97
CA LEU A 18 5.25 5.59 13.40
C LEU A 18 6.18 5.32 12.20
N TYR A 19 7.17 6.17 12.08
CA TYR A 19 8.22 6.08 11.05
C TYR A 19 9.54 5.74 11.69
N VAL A 20 10.24 4.75 11.16
CA VAL A 20 11.64 4.48 11.50
C VAL A 20 12.54 5.05 10.40
N LEU A 21 13.50 5.87 10.82
CA LEU A 21 14.43 6.54 9.94
C LEU A 21 15.69 5.71 9.79
N HIS A 22 16.06 5.37 8.59
CA HIS A 22 17.30 4.68 8.26
C HIS A 22 18.34 5.66 7.74
N ASN A 23 19.46 5.73 8.43
CA ASN A 23 20.67 6.38 7.92
C ASN A 23 21.52 5.34 7.21
N SER A 24 21.81 5.55 5.94
CA SER A 24 22.76 4.69 5.27
C SER A 24 24.18 5.04 5.68
N ASN A 25 24.83 4.12 6.38
CA ASN A 25 26.25 4.24 6.75
C ASN A 25 27.21 3.70 5.67
N ASN A 26 26.67 3.02 4.63
CA ASN A 26 27.44 2.29 3.61
C ASN A 26 27.14 2.75 2.17
N GLY A 27 26.85 4.05 1.96
CA GLY A 27 26.66 4.61 0.62
C GLY A 27 25.29 4.38 -0.03
N GLY A 28 24.35 3.73 0.64
CA GLY A 28 22.95 3.67 0.21
C GLY A 28 22.17 4.97 0.52
N ALA A 29 20.96 5.12 0.00
CA ALA A 29 20.12 6.28 0.29
C ALA A 29 19.49 6.17 1.68
N SER A 30 19.51 7.26 2.46
CA SER A 30 18.75 7.32 3.70
C SER A 30 17.26 7.40 3.38
N HIS A 31 16.43 6.63 4.10
CA HIS A 31 14.99 6.58 3.89
C HIS A 31 14.21 6.40 5.20
N ALA A 32 12.92 6.55 5.14
CA ALA A 32 12.00 6.21 6.23
C ALA A 32 11.08 5.07 5.79
N PHE A 33 10.69 4.21 6.73
CA PHE A 33 9.61 3.27 6.53
C PHE A 33 8.54 3.38 7.61
N ILE A 34 7.31 3.06 7.25
CA ILE A 34 6.20 3.02 8.21
C ILE A 34 6.31 1.70 8.99
N SER A 35 6.55 1.80 10.29
CA SER A 35 6.82 0.64 11.15
C SER A 35 5.62 0.17 11.94
N GLU A 36 4.73 1.10 12.33
CA GLU A 36 3.56 0.80 13.16
C GLU A 36 2.50 1.89 13.00
N VAL A 37 1.25 1.54 13.29
CA VAL A 37 0.12 2.46 13.33
C VAL A 37 -0.66 2.26 14.63
N ALA A 38 -0.85 3.33 15.38
CA ALA A 38 -1.69 3.32 16.57
C ALA A 38 -3.17 3.24 16.14
N LYS A 39 -3.74 2.03 16.14
CA LYS A 39 -5.08 1.74 15.58
C LYS A 39 -6.18 2.67 16.12
N THR A 40 -6.15 2.99 17.40
CA THR A 40 -7.10 3.91 18.03
C THR A 40 -6.90 5.36 17.58
N ALA A 41 -5.65 5.77 17.36
CA ALA A 41 -5.33 7.13 16.94
C ALA A 41 -5.73 7.43 15.50
N VAL A 42 -5.76 6.40 14.63
CA VAL A 42 -6.12 6.55 13.20
C VAL A 42 -7.58 6.22 12.91
N ALA A 43 -8.32 5.64 13.87
CA ALA A 43 -9.72 5.26 13.68
C ALA A 43 -10.59 6.46 13.29
N GLY A 44 -11.38 6.28 12.24
CA GLY A 44 -12.28 7.29 11.70
C GLY A 44 -11.60 8.46 10.99
N LYS A 45 -10.29 8.43 10.78
CA LYS A 45 -9.53 9.51 10.14
C LYS A 45 -9.25 9.26 8.66
N ASN A 46 -9.04 10.37 7.96
CA ASN A 46 -8.39 10.38 6.64
C ASN A 46 -6.88 10.50 6.88
N ILE A 47 -6.15 9.49 6.49
CA ILE A 47 -4.70 9.43 6.71
C ILE A 47 -3.97 9.98 5.49
N VAL A 48 -3.03 10.90 5.72
CA VAL A 48 -2.12 11.39 4.68
C VAL A 48 -0.70 11.02 5.09
N ILE A 49 -0.10 10.12 4.33
CA ILE A 49 1.31 9.76 4.52
C ILE A 49 2.14 10.72 3.68
N SER A 50 3.01 11.48 4.35
CA SER A 50 3.90 12.45 3.69
C SER A 50 4.98 11.75 2.87
N ASP A 51 5.40 12.37 1.76
CA ASP A 51 6.51 11.85 0.94
C ASP A 51 7.84 11.81 1.72
N TYR A 52 8.00 12.68 2.72
CA TYR A 52 9.23 12.80 3.51
C TYR A 52 8.92 12.96 4.99
N VAL A 53 9.77 12.38 5.83
CA VAL A 53 9.89 12.72 7.26
C VAL A 53 11.12 13.62 7.42
N THR A 54 10.96 14.77 8.09
CA THR A 54 12.07 15.68 8.42
C THR A 54 12.47 15.46 9.86
N TYR A 55 13.76 15.16 10.08
CA TYR A 55 14.33 14.96 11.40
C TYR A 55 15.74 15.57 11.44
N ASN A 56 16.01 16.42 12.45
CA ASN A 56 17.28 17.15 12.61
C ASN A 56 17.73 17.85 11.31
N GLY A 57 16.81 18.51 10.61
CA GLY A 57 17.08 19.24 9.37
C GLY A 57 17.29 18.37 8.12
N LYS A 58 17.33 17.05 8.26
CA LYS A 58 17.48 16.10 7.16
C LYS A 58 16.11 15.53 6.74
N LYS A 59 15.90 15.38 5.43
CA LYS A 59 14.71 14.75 4.85
C LYS A 59 14.95 13.28 4.54
N TYR A 60 14.01 12.44 4.94
CA TYR A 60 14.00 11.00 4.70
C TYR A 60 12.78 10.66 3.84
N PRO A 61 12.94 10.26 2.57
CA PRO A 61 11.81 9.83 1.75
C PRO A 61 11.16 8.59 2.36
N VAL A 62 9.82 8.55 2.37
CA VAL A 62 9.06 7.38 2.84
C VAL A 62 8.90 6.42 1.68
N THR A 63 9.72 5.38 1.64
CA THR A 63 9.81 4.45 0.51
C THR A 63 9.19 3.09 0.76
N GLU A 64 8.94 2.75 2.04
CA GLU A 64 8.51 1.42 2.46
C GLU A 64 7.45 1.50 3.56
N MET A 65 6.66 0.44 3.69
CA MET A 65 5.77 0.20 4.82
C MET A 65 5.87 -1.27 5.24
N ARG A 66 5.68 -1.55 6.53
CA ARG A 66 5.62 -2.95 7.01
C ARG A 66 4.32 -3.62 6.58
N GLY A 67 4.35 -4.94 6.44
CA GLY A 67 3.15 -5.73 6.21
C GLY A 67 2.12 -5.57 7.36
N ASN A 68 0.84 -5.75 7.04
CA ASN A 68 -0.29 -5.61 7.97
C ASN A 68 -0.44 -4.22 8.63
N ILE A 69 0.23 -3.19 8.15
CA ILE A 69 0.39 -1.89 8.84
C ILE A 69 -0.95 -1.23 9.20
N PHE A 70 -1.93 -1.22 8.30
CA PHE A 70 -3.27 -0.71 8.54
C PHE A 70 -4.32 -1.82 8.69
N SER A 71 -3.90 -3.10 8.73
CA SER A 71 -4.81 -4.24 8.80
C SER A 71 -5.80 -4.14 9.96
N GLY A 72 -7.10 -4.27 9.65
CA GLY A 72 -8.19 -4.18 10.61
C GLY A 72 -8.35 -2.81 11.29
N THR A 73 -7.72 -1.76 10.76
CA THR A 73 -7.94 -0.39 11.26
C THR A 73 -9.23 0.20 10.68
N ALA A 74 -9.86 1.10 11.43
CA ALA A 74 -11.08 1.79 11.00
C ALA A 74 -10.79 3.13 10.30
N ILE A 75 -9.72 3.22 9.48
CA ILE A 75 -9.41 4.42 8.70
C ILE A 75 -10.49 4.69 7.65
N LYS A 76 -10.81 5.96 7.39
CA LYS A 76 -11.77 6.33 6.34
C LYS A 76 -11.13 6.32 4.95
N SER A 77 -9.93 6.85 4.86
CA SER A 77 -9.17 6.91 3.61
C SER A 77 -7.67 6.97 3.91
N VAL A 78 -6.86 6.68 2.91
CA VAL A 78 -5.41 6.84 2.96
C VAL A 78 -4.93 7.47 1.66
N LYS A 79 -4.08 8.49 1.78
CA LYS A 79 -3.25 9.00 0.67
C LYS A 79 -1.85 8.47 0.87
N LEU A 80 -1.37 7.70 -0.10
CA LEU A 80 -0.03 7.12 -0.13
C LEU A 80 1.00 8.16 -0.61
N PRO A 81 2.25 8.08 -0.15
CA PRO A 81 3.30 9.00 -0.57
C PRO A 81 3.78 8.69 -2.00
N SER A 82 4.13 9.73 -2.74
CA SER A 82 4.66 9.61 -4.11
C SER A 82 6.08 9.03 -4.18
N THR A 83 6.69 8.76 -3.05
CA THR A 83 8.02 8.13 -2.90
C THR A 83 7.95 6.64 -2.58
N LEU A 84 6.74 6.10 -2.32
CA LEU A 84 6.55 4.69 -1.97
C LEU A 84 6.85 3.78 -3.16
N THR A 85 7.67 2.76 -2.96
CA THR A 85 8.07 1.83 -4.03
C THR A 85 7.32 0.50 -4.01
N GLU A 86 6.83 0.10 -2.82
CA GLU A 86 6.12 -1.15 -2.62
C GLU A 86 4.98 -0.99 -1.61
N ILE A 87 3.84 -1.63 -1.89
CA ILE A 87 2.76 -1.81 -0.92
C ILE A 87 2.84 -3.25 -0.41
N SER A 88 3.20 -3.38 0.87
CA SER A 88 3.52 -4.66 1.48
C SER A 88 2.28 -5.54 1.74
N ASN A 89 2.55 -6.81 2.01
CA ASN A 89 1.54 -7.84 2.24
C ASN A 89 0.51 -7.41 3.30
N SER A 90 -0.78 -7.59 2.99
CA SER A 90 -1.92 -7.33 3.88
C SER A 90 -1.97 -5.91 4.45
N ALA A 91 -1.30 -4.92 3.82
CA ALA A 91 -1.14 -3.58 4.38
C ALA A 91 -2.48 -2.90 4.74
N PHE A 92 -3.52 -3.13 3.97
CA PHE A 92 -4.87 -2.57 4.18
C PHE A 92 -5.95 -3.64 4.36
N ARG A 93 -5.55 -4.87 4.70
CA ARG A 93 -6.48 -5.98 4.92
C ARG A 93 -7.61 -5.57 5.87
N GLU A 94 -8.86 -5.86 5.45
CA GLU A 94 -10.08 -5.63 6.26
C GLU A 94 -10.27 -4.18 6.74
N THR A 95 -9.79 -3.20 5.97
CA THR A 95 -10.08 -1.78 6.22
C THR A 95 -11.37 -1.36 5.54
N PRO A 96 -12.08 -0.33 6.07
CA PRO A 96 -13.32 0.17 5.47
C PRO A 96 -13.10 1.21 4.35
N ILE A 97 -11.91 1.31 3.78
CA ILE A 97 -11.61 2.26 2.70
C ILE A 97 -12.53 2.03 1.49
N THR A 98 -12.95 3.12 0.84
CA THR A 98 -13.84 3.08 -0.32
C THR A 98 -13.12 3.23 -1.65
N GLU A 99 -11.95 3.84 -1.61
CA GLU A 99 -11.08 4.01 -2.79
C GLU A 99 -9.62 3.96 -2.39
N ILE A 100 -8.78 3.62 -3.35
CA ILE A 100 -7.31 3.68 -3.23
C ILE A 100 -6.70 4.18 -4.54
N VAL A 101 -5.75 5.10 -4.40
CA VAL A 101 -4.86 5.54 -5.48
C VAL A 101 -3.48 4.96 -5.21
N ILE A 102 -2.98 4.17 -6.13
CA ILE A 102 -1.64 3.55 -6.10
C ILE A 102 -0.70 4.48 -6.88
N PRO A 103 0.24 5.15 -6.20
CA PRO A 103 1.11 6.15 -6.82
C PRO A 103 1.98 5.58 -7.95
N ALA A 104 2.37 6.42 -8.89
CA ALA A 104 3.21 6.02 -10.02
C ALA A 104 4.60 5.46 -9.63
N SER A 105 5.07 5.80 -8.44
CA SER A 105 6.33 5.28 -7.86
C SER A 105 6.25 3.81 -7.44
N VAL A 106 5.05 3.29 -7.12
CA VAL A 106 4.86 1.91 -6.68
C VAL A 106 5.10 0.96 -7.84
N LYS A 107 5.97 -0.02 -7.63
CA LYS A 107 6.33 -1.06 -8.60
C LYS A 107 5.76 -2.43 -8.22
N ILE A 108 5.52 -2.65 -6.92
CA ILE A 108 5.08 -3.93 -6.39
C ILE A 108 3.88 -3.73 -5.47
N VAL A 109 2.82 -4.51 -5.68
CA VAL A 109 1.71 -4.66 -4.74
C VAL A 109 1.68 -6.11 -4.28
N GLN A 110 1.97 -6.33 -2.99
CA GLN A 110 2.05 -7.66 -2.39
C GLN A 110 0.68 -8.30 -2.14
N GLY A 111 0.69 -9.61 -1.86
CA GLY A 111 -0.52 -10.42 -1.69
C GLY A 111 -1.40 -9.97 -0.52
N SER A 112 -2.70 -10.22 -0.66
CA SER A 112 -3.74 -9.92 0.33
C SER A 112 -3.80 -8.44 0.78
N THR A 113 -3.14 -7.53 0.07
CA THR A 113 -3.01 -6.12 0.46
C THR A 113 -4.36 -5.48 0.77
N TYR A 114 -5.38 -5.75 -0.03
CA TYR A 114 -6.75 -5.24 0.14
C TYR A 114 -7.77 -6.35 0.47
N TYR A 115 -7.30 -7.52 0.94
CA TYR A 115 -8.19 -8.63 1.30
C TYR A 115 -9.32 -8.15 2.21
N GLY A 116 -10.57 -8.45 1.84
CA GLY A 116 -11.72 -8.15 2.69
C GLY A 116 -12.03 -6.65 2.87
N CYS A 117 -11.49 -5.77 2.03
CA CYS A 117 -11.90 -4.36 1.97
C CYS A 117 -13.31 -4.27 1.38
N LYS A 118 -14.31 -4.60 2.19
CA LYS A 118 -15.71 -4.78 1.74
C LYS A 118 -16.33 -3.51 1.16
N ASN A 119 -15.82 -2.33 1.54
CA ASN A 119 -16.34 -1.04 1.05
C ASN A 119 -15.57 -0.52 -0.17
N LEU A 120 -14.51 -1.19 -0.59
CA LEU A 120 -13.69 -0.76 -1.72
C LEU A 120 -14.49 -0.86 -3.03
N THR A 121 -14.64 0.27 -3.70
CA THR A 121 -15.38 0.40 -4.97
C THR A 121 -14.51 0.86 -6.13
N LYS A 122 -13.36 1.50 -5.81
CA LYS A 122 -12.50 2.13 -6.80
C LYS A 122 -11.02 1.91 -6.50
N VAL A 123 -10.30 1.46 -7.51
CA VAL A 123 -8.83 1.33 -7.50
C VAL A 123 -8.27 2.09 -8.70
N VAL A 124 -7.29 2.94 -8.45
CA VAL A 124 -6.60 3.72 -9.48
C VAL A 124 -5.11 3.42 -9.43
N PHE A 125 -4.54 2.94 -10.51
CA PHE A 125 -3.10 2.84 -10.72
C PHE A 125 -2.64 4.08 -11.51
N GLU A 126 -1.73 4.88 -10.95
CA GLU A 126 -1.20 6.09 -11.61
C GLU A 126 -0.05 5.78 -12.58
N ASN A 127 0.47 4.56 -12.58
CA ASN A 127 1.55 4.13 -13.46
C ASN A 127 1.03 3.25 -14.61
N ASP A 128 1.78 3.27 -15.73
CA ASP A 128 1.53 2.41 -16.89
C ASP A 128 2.29 1.08 -16.84
N VAL A 129 3.31 0.97 -15.98
CA VAL A 129 4.17 -0.22 -15.86
C VAL A 129 4.44 -0.53 -14.41
N MET A 130 4.15 -1.77 -14.02
CA MET A 130 4.49 -2.33 -12.71
C MET A 130 5.32 -3.61 -12.87
N ASP A 131 6.14 -3.90 -11.87
CA ASP A 131 6.92 -5.13 -11.85
C ASP A 131 6.05 -6.31 -11.42
N GLU A 132 5.31 -6.16 -10.31
CA GLU A 132 4.52 -7.25 -9.74
C GLU A 132 3.20 -6.76 -9.12
N VAL A 133 2.12 -7.53 -9.35
CA VAL A 133 0.84 -7.41 -8.66
C VAL A 133 0.40 -8.80 -8.22
N HIS A 134 0.46 -9.05 -6.92
CA HIS A 134 0.03 -10.30 -6.34
C HIS A 134 -1.46 -10.29 -5.98
N GLY A 135 -2.08 -11.45 -5.76
CA GLY A 135 -3.48 -11.60 -5.39
C GLY A 135 -3.87 -10.67 -4.23
N CYS A 136 -4.53 -9.57 -4.51
CA CYS A 136 -4.67 -8.49 -3.54
C CYS A 136 -6.10 -8.03 -3.27
N PHE A 137 -7.09 -8.39 -4.10
CA PHE A 137 -8.47 -7.90 -3.97
C PHE A 137 -9.47 -8.95 -3.50
N GLN A 138 -9.02 -10.09 -2.96
CA GLN A 138 -9.95 -11.14 -2.49
C GLN A 138 -10.97 -10.55 -1.51
N LYS A 139 -12.24 -10.98 -1.66
CA LYS A 139 -13.38 -10.57 -0.82
C LYS A 139 -13.67 -9.07 -0.80
N CYS A 140 -13.23 -8.32 -1.81
CA CYS A 140 -13.66 -6.95 -2.06
C CYS A 140 -15.06 -6.96 -2.70
N ILE A 141 -16.09 -7.27 -1.90
CA ILE A 141 -17.43 -7.58 -2.38
C ILE A 141 -18.12 -6.43 -3.13
N ASN A 142 -17.74 -5.18 -2.92
CA ASN A 142 -18.32 -4.01 -3.60
C ASN A 142 -17.47 -3.49 -4.77
N LEU A 143 -16.34 -4.14 -5.06
CA LEU A 143 -15.49 -3.78 -6.19
C LEU A 143 -16.20 -4.17 -7.51
N LYS A 144 -16.38 -3.19 -8.40
CA LYS A 144 -17.14 -3.39 -9.66
C LYS A 144 -16.24 -3.49 -10.89
N ASN A 145 -15.18 -2.71 -10.90
CA ASN A 145 -14.23 -2.70 -12.00
C ASN A 145 -12.81 -2.43 -11.51
N VAL A 146 -11.85 -2.97 -12.25
CA VAL A 146 -10.42 -2.70 -12.04
C VAL A 146 -9.76 -2.53 -13.39
N LYS A 147 -9.04 -1.43 -13.54
CA LYS A 147 -8.15 -1.21 -14.69
C LYS A 147 -6.71 -1.32 -14.20
N PHE A 148 -6.03 -2.38 -14.61
CA PHE A 148 -4.59 -2.55 -14.33
C PHE A 148 -3.73 -1.62 -15.20
N PRO A 149 -2.46 -1.39 -14.81
CA PRO A 149 -1.44 -0.80 -15.67
C PRO A 149 -1.37 -1.52 -17.01
N ARG A 150 -0.96 -0.79 -18.06
CA ARG A 150 -0.84 -1.35 -19.39
C ARG A 150 0.11 -2.55 -19.46
N ARG A 151 1.14 -2.56 -18.61
CA ARG A 151 2.11 -3.67 -18.48
C ARG A 151 2.36 -4.01 -17.02
N VAL A 152 2.31 -5.30 -16.70
CA VAL A 152 2.67 -5.87 -15.40
C VAL A 152 3.60 -7.05 -15.65
N GLY A 153 4.78 -7.05 -15.03
CA GLY A 153 5.77 -8.11 -15.22
C GLY A 153 5.29 -9.44 -14.68
N LEU A 154 4.73 -9.46 -13.48
CA LEU A 154 4.14 -10.65 -12.85
C LEU A 154 2.76 -10.33 -12.29
N MET A 155 1.75 -11.11 -12.67
CA MET A 155 0.45 -11.18 -11.98
C MET A 155 0.27 -12.57 -11.39
N SER A 156 -0.04 -12.64 -10.08
CA SER A 156 -0.29 -13.92 -9.44
C SER A 156 -1.78 -14.30 -9.48
N TYR A 157 -2.08 -15.52 -9.08
CA TYR A 157 -3.42 -16.09 -8.93
C TYR A 157 -4.20 -15.48 -7.75
N ASP A 158 -5.45 -15.91 -7.54
CA ASP A 158 -6.35 -15.50 -6.44
C ASP A 158 -6.59 -13.98 -6.34
N MET A 159 -6.62 -13.29 -7.50
CA MET A 159 -6.72 -11.83 -7.52
C MET A 159 -8.07 -11.34 -7.02
N PHE A 160 -9.17 -11.99 -7.42
CA PHE A 160 -10.55 -11.52 -7.22
C PHE A 160 -11.47 -12.55 -6.56
N GLU A 161 -10.92 -13.56 -5.89
CA GLU A 161 -11.73 -14.55 -5.17
C GLU A 161 -12.77 -13.86 -4.28
N GLY A 162 -14.05 -14.14 -4.48
CA GLY A 162 -15.14 -13.57 -3.69
C GLY A 162 -15.49 -12.11 -3.98
N CYS A 163 -15.02 -11.53 -5.08
CA CYS A 163 -15.44 -10.22 -5.58
C CYS A 163 -16.79 -10.33 -6.32
N VAL A 164 -17.87 -10.62 -5.60
CA VAL A 164 -19.17 -11.01 -6.15
C VAL A 164 -19.88 -9.96 -7.00
N ASN A 165 -19.48 -8.69 -6.91
CA ASN A 165 -20.03 -7.59 -7.72
C ASN A 165 -19.09 -7.12 -8.84
N LEU A 166 -17.99 -7.84 -9.05
CA LEU A 166 -17.02 -7.49 -10.10
C LEU A 166 -17.62 -7.79 -11.48
N THR A 167 -17.71 -6.76 -12.34
CA THR A 167 -18.32 -6.85 -13.67
C THR A 167 -17.32 -6.63 -14.79
N GLU A 168 -16.21 -5.94 -14.52
CA GLU A 168 -15.23 -5.59 -15.54
C GLU A 168 -13.81 -5.57 -14.99
N VAL A 169 -12.89 -6.19 -15.74
CA VAL A 169 -11.44 -6.10 -15.47
C VAL A 169 -10.72 -5.80 -16.79
N MET A 170 -10.01 -4.67 -16.82
CA MET A 170 -9.08 -4.37 -17.91
C MET A 170 -7.70 -4.92 -17.55
N LEU A 171 -7.34 -6.03 -18.16
CA LEU A 171 -6.07 -6.72 -17.93
C LEU A 171 -4.90 -6.03 -18.64
N PRO A 172 -3.64 -6.25 -18.20
CA PRO A 172 -2.45 -5.77 -18.88
C PRO A 172 -2.33 -6.34 -20.31
N GLU A 173 -1.82 -5.53 -21.25
CA GLU A 173 -1.62 -5.93 -22.65
C GLU A 173 -0.60 -7.08 -22.83
N ASN A 174 0.32 -7.23 -21.88
CA ASN A 174 1.36 -8.26 -21.91
C ASN A 174 0.99 -9.54 -21.14
N LEU A 175 -0.24 -9.67 -20.65
CA LEU A 175 -0.66 -10.86 -19.94
C LEU A 175 -0.81 -12.02 -20.92
N SER A 176 -0.04 -13.09 -20.72
CA SER A 176 -0.06 -14.27 -21.58
C SER A 176 -1.01 -15.37 -21.11
N GLU A 177 -1.30 -15.39 -19.81
CA GLU A 177 -2.11 -16.45 -19.18
C GLU A 177 -3.03 -15.87 -18.11
N ILE A 178 -4.23 -16.46 -17.98
CA ILE A 178 -5.16 -16.22 -16.88
C ILE A 178 -5.23 -17.50 -16.07
N TYR A 179 -4.80 -17.43 -14.82
CA TYR A 179 -4.84 -18.57 -13.92
C TYR A 179 -6.28 -18.88 -13.49
N SER A 180 -6.60 -20.17 -13.32
CA SER A 180 -7.96 -20.66 -13.02
C SER A 180 -8.56 -20.11 -11.71
N SER A 181 -7.74 -19.65 -10.78
CA SER A 181 -8.14 -19.08 -9.50
C SER A 181 -8.10 -17.53 -9.46
N MET A 182 -8.01 -16.87 -10.62
CA MET A 182 -7.98 -15.40 -10.66
C MET A 182 -9.31 -14.77 -10.21
N PHE A 183 -10.45 -15.48 -10.41
CA PHE A 183 -11.81 -15.01 -10.12
C PHE A 183 -12.55 -15.90 -9.16
#